data_1142db5f8c6cecbca297148044e162b7
#
_entry.id   1142db5f8c6cecbca297148044e162b7
#
_cell.length_a   1.000
_cell.length_b   1.000
_cell.length_c   1.000
_cell.angle_alpha   90.00
_cell.angle_beta   90.00
_cell.angle_gamma   90.00
#
_symmetry.space_group_name_H-M   'P 1'
#
loop_
_entity.id
_entity.type
_entity.pdbx_description
1 polymer ?
#
loop_
_entity_poly.entity_id
_entity_poly.type
_entity_poly.pdbx_seq_one_letter_code
_entity_poly.pdbx_strand_id
1 'polypeptide(L)'
;MILASAALMVLTFININVGLIAILLSMLLSPELEIGAVAGRAVIIRAEDVILIVVILAWLAKMAVQKGLYVIRTSPLNAPIGLYIAILCISTLRGMVFGNVSPYRGTFYVLKLFEYFILYFMVLNHTTTTRQVKMFLFFLLLTCTIVGIYGNTHIGQVARISAPFEGEGEPNTLGGYLLFIMSIMGGLILYYKKRRNILFLLFLFLIPTFLFTLSRSSYLGMIPALIIFALLSRNRKVVLGVLVVLCTFVVLVGAGPPIIQQRVLGAFQPEAQQRLKQVGPVKLGPSPAARVISWQKVFTYDFPRRPFLGLGMTGGAFLDSQYVLALQETGIIGLAIFLWLILRIWKSALNVYNTVETPLFKGLALGYLAGFVGLLFQAIGTNTFIIIRIAEPFWFFTAIIMKMKD
;
A
#
# COMPACT_ATOMS: atom_id res chain seq x y z
N MET A 1 21.91 -17.86 -0.05
CA MET A 1 20.71 -17.40 -0.78
C MET A 1 20.14 -18.50 -1.69
N ILE A 2 20.89 -19.07 -2.64
CA ILE A 2 20.41 -20.09 -3.61
C ILE A 2 19.77 -21.33 -2.93
N LEU A 3 20.43 -21.93 -1.93
CA LEU A 3 19.88 -23.08 -1.20
C LEU A 3 18.56 -22.74 -0.48
N ALA A 4 18.47 -21.56 0.14
CA ALA A 4 17.26 -21.12 0.82
C ALA A 4 16.10 -20.88 -0.18
N SER A 5 16.39 -20.30 -1.34
CA SER A 5 15.41 -20.12 -2.42
C SER A 5 14.94 -21.45 -3.00
N ALA A 6 15.84 -22.41 -3.21
CA ALA A 6 15.49 -23.75 -3.67
C ALA A 6 14.62 -24.50 -2.63
N ALA A 7 14.99 -24.44 -1.36
CA ALA A 7 14.18 -25.01 -0.28
C ALA A 7 12.79 -24.37 -0.21
N LEU A 8 12.70 -23.03 -0.30
CA LEU A 8 11.44 -22.32 -0.32
C LEU A 8 10.58 -22.71 -1.54
N MET A 9 11.20 -22.88 -2.71
CA MET A 9 10.51 -23.33 -3.93
C MET A 9 9.87 -24.71 -3.73
N VAL A 10 10.62 -25.68 -3.21
CA VAL A 10 10.13 -27.04 -2.93
C VAL A 10 9.01 -27.00 -1.88
N LEU A 11 9.22 -26.31 -0.76
CA LEU A 11 8.23 -26.18 0.30
C LEU A 11 6.95 -25.52 -0.21
N THR A 12 7.05 -24.48 -1.03
CA THR A 12 5.90 -23.78 -1.65
C THR A 12 5.18 -24.69 -2.64
N PHE A 13 5.91 -25.46 -3.44
CA PHE A 13 5.32 -26.45 -4.35
C PHE A 13 4.49 -27.50 -3.59
N ILE A 14 5.00 -27.99 -2.46
CA ILE A 14 4.26 -28.91 -1.59
C ILE A 14 3.05 -28.20 -0.97
N ASN A 15 3.28 -27.06 -0.31
CA ASN A 15 2.25 -26.30 0.38
C ASN A 15 2.38 -24.78 0.12
N ILE A 16 1.49 -24.26 -0.71
CA ILE A 16 1.46 -22.84 -1.11
C ILE A 16 1.37 -21.87 0.09
N ASN A 17 0.74 -22.29 1.20
CA ASN A 17 0.65 -21.45 2.38
C ASN A 17 2.03 -21.06 2.93
N VAL A 18 3.05 -21.93 2.77
CA VAL A 18 4.43 -21.61 3.21
C VAL A 18 4.98 -20.42 2.40
N GLY A 19 4.80 -20.44 1.08
CA GLY A 19 5.20 -19.31 0.21
C GLY A 19 4.45 -18.01 0.55
N LEU A 20 3.14 -18.09 0.76
CA LEU A 20 2.33 -16.94 1.14
C LEU A 20 2.74 -16.35 2.50
N ILE A 21 3.10 -17.20 3.47
CA ILE A 21 3.65 -16.76 4.77
C ILE A 21 5.02 -16.11 4.58
N ALA A 22 5.89 -16.70 3.77
CA ALA A 22 7.20 -16.13 3.49
C ALA A 22 7.09 -14.73 2.88
N ILE A 23 6.15 -14.51 1.94
CA ILE A 23 5.85 -13.18 1.40
C ILE A 23 5.39 -12.23 2.52
N LEU A 24 4.41 -12.62 3.36
CA LEU A 24 3.91 -11.77 4.45
C LEU A 24 5.00 -11.34 5.43
N LEU A 25 5.95 -12.22 5.72
CA LEU A 25 7.09 -11.90 6.59
C LEU A 25 8.10 -10.99 5.88
N SER A 26 8.35 -11.21 4.58
CA SER A 26 9.33 -10.43 3.81
C SER A 26 8.90 -9.01 3.50
N MET A 27 7.60 -8.72 3.40
CA MET A 27 7.06 -7.41 3.00
C MET A 27 7.69 -6.20 3.70
N LEU A 28 8.05 -6.31 4.98
CA LEU A 28 8.73 -5.24 5.74
C LEU A 28 10.07 -5.65 6.33
N LEU A 29 10.38 -6.95 6.36
CA LEU A 29 11.59 -7.46 7.01
C LEU A 29 12.68 -7.83 6.00
N SER A 30 12.47 -7.59 4.71
CA SER A 30 13.48 -7.91 3.70
C SER A 30 14.54 -6.82 3.63
N PRO A 31 15.84 -7.20 3.63
CA PRO A 31 16.94 -6.27 3.43
C PRO A 31 17.00 -5.78 1.98
N GLU A 32 17.46 -4.55 1.82
CA GLU A 32 17.75 -3.93 0.54
C GLU A 32 19.16 -4.29 0.08
N LEU A 33 19.27 -4.72 -1.18
CA LEU A 33 20.55 -4.97 -1.85
C LEU A 33 20.71 -3.94 -2.96
N GLU A 34 21.63 -3.00 -2.80
CA GLU A 34 22.00 -2.07 -3.84
C GLU A 34 22.83 -2.79 -4.90
N ILE A 35 22.32 -2.90 -6.14
CA ILE A 35 23.04 -3.56 -7.25
C ILE A 35 23.75 -2.54 -8.13
N GLY A 36 23.42 -1.25 -8.01
CA GLY A 36 24.04 -0.18 -8.77
C GLY A 36 23.17 1.07 -8.85
N ALA A 37 23.75 2.16 -9.37
CA ALA A 37 23.01 3.39 -9.62
C ALA A 37 22.82 3.59 -11.14
N VAL A 38 21.58 3.82 -11.58
CA VAL A 38 21.28 4.18 -12.96
C VAL A 38 20.64 5.57 -12.97
N ALA A 39 21.32 6.53 -13.61
CA ALA A 39 20.88 7.92 -13.75
C ALA A 39 20.50 8.61 -12.41
N GLY A 40 21.34 8.44 -11.38
CA GLY A 40 21.16 9.11 -10.08
C GLY A 40 20.13 8.45 -9.14
N ARG A 41 19.66 7.25 -9.47
CA ARG A 41 18.83 6.42 -8.58
C ARG A 41 19.50 5.07 -8.37
N ALA A 42 19.57 4.63 -7.12
CA ALA A 42 19.97 3.27 -6.78
C ALA A 42 18.94 2.29 -7.37
N VAL A 43 19.42 1.27 -8.08
CA VAL A 43 18.60 0.10 -8.44
C VAL A 43 18.65 -0.83 -7.25
N ILE A 44 17.60 -0.78 -6.46
CA ILE A 44 17.47 -1.59 -5.26
C ILE A 44 16.70 -2.86 -5.62
N ILE A 45 17.32 -4.02 -5.47
CA ILE A 45 16.64 -5.31 -5.45
C ILE A 45 16.49 -5.72 -3.98
N ARG A 46 15.28 -6.05 -3.59
CA ARG A 46 14.98 -6.50 -2.24
C ARG A 46 14.92 -8.02 -2.19
N ALA A 47 15.24 -8.59 -1.05
CA ALA A 47 15.12 -10.05 -0.87
C ALA A 47 13.67 -10.52 -1.08
N GLU A 48 12.67 -9.66 -0.83
CA GLU A 48 11.25 -9.93 -1.12
C GLU A 48 10.98 -10.18 -2.61
N ASP A 49 11.65 -9.46 -3.53
CA ASP A 49 11.50 -9.65 -4.97
C ASP A 49 11.90 -11.08 -5.37
N VAL A 50 13.01 -11.56 -4.80
CA VAL A 50 13.49 -12.94 -5.05
C VAL A 50 12.52 -13.97 -4.45
N ILE A 51 12.05 -13.74 -3.22
CA ILE A 51 11.08 -14.61 -2.56
C ILE A 51 9.80 -14.68 -3.39
N LEU A 52 9.29 -13.55 -3.84
CA LEU A 52 8.06 -13.47 -4.64
C LEU A 52 8.20 -14.22 -5.96
N ILE A 53 9.30 -14.02 -6.70
CA ILE A 53 9.57 -14.74 -7.96
C ILE A 53 9.64 -16.26 -7.70
N VAL A 54 10.35 -16.71 -6.67
CA VAL A 54 10.47 -18.13 -6.31
C VAL A 54 9.09 -18.72 -5.98
N VAL A 55 8.28 -18.01 -5.21
CA VAL A 55 6.93 -18.45 -4.83
C VAL A 55 6.00 -18.48 -6.05
N ILE A 56 6.07 -17.49 -6.95
CA ILE A 56 5.31 -17.47 -8.20
C ILE A 56 5.68 -18.65 -9.09
N LEU A 57 6.99 -18.93 -9.28
CA LEU A 57 7.45 -20.04 -10.10
C LEU A 57 7.00 -21.40 -9.52
N ALA A 58 7.10 -21.58 -8.19
CA ALA A 58 6.60 -22.78 -7.51
C ALA A 58 5.08 -22.93 -7.68
N TRP A 59 4.34 -21.84 -7.59
CA TRP A 59 2.89 -21.83 -7.79
C TRP A 59 2.52 -22.18 -9.23
N LEU A 60 3.16 -21.59 -10.24
CA LEU A 60 2.93 -21.90 -11.66
C LEU A 60 3.28 -23.35 -11.98
N ALA A 61 4.40 -23.86 -11.45
CA ALA A 61 4.78 -25.27 -11.58
C ALA A 61 3.70 -26.20 -10.99
N LYS A 62 3.17 -25.86 -9.81
CA LYS A 62 2.08 -26.61 -9.19
C LYS A 62 0.80 -26.57 -10.04
N MET A 63 0.44 -25.40 -10.60
CA MET A 63 -0.72 -25.27 -11.50
C MET A 63 -0.56 -26.11 -12.78
N ALA A 64 0.65 -26.18 -13.32
CA ALA A 64 0.94 -26.98 -14.52
C ALA A 64 0.80 -28.49 -14.26
N VAL A 65 1.14 -28.96 -13.05
CA VAL A 65 1.06 -30.40 -12.69
C VAL A 65 -0.35 -30.80 -12.26
N GLN A 66 -1.06 -29.93 -11.54
CA GLN A 66 -2.40 -30.24 -11.02
C GLN A 66 -3.48 -29.85 -12.02
N LYS A 67 -3.94 -30.83 -12.82
CA LYS A 67 -5.06 -30.66 -13.76
C LYS A 67 -6.34 -30.23 -13.02
N GLY A 68 -6.99 -29.15 -13.48
CA GLY A 68 -8.24 -28.63 -12.91
C GLY A 68 -8.10 -27.40 -12.02
N LEU A 69 -6.87 -26.92 -11.76
CA LEU A 69 -6.67 -25.64 -11.13
C LEU A 69 -6.56 -24.51 -12.18
N TYR A 70 -7.37 -23.46 -12.03
CA TYR A 70 -7.32 -22.30 -12.90
C TYR A 70 -6.32 -21.30 -12.35
N VAL A 71 -5.43 -20.78 -13.21
CA VAL A 71 -4.49 -19.68 -12.84
C VAL A 71 -5.27 -18.42 -12.50
N ILE A 72 -6.34 -18.16 -13.28
CA ILE A 72 -7.21 -16.98 -13.08
C ILE A 72 -8.60 -17.46 -12.67
N ARG A 73 -8.90 -17.38 -11.37
CA ARG A 73 -10.25 -17.62 -10.86
C ARG A 73 -11.14 -16.42 -11.20
N THR A 74 -12.43 -16.70 -11.47
CA THR A 74 -13.41 -15.64 -11.69
C THR A 74 -13.56 -14.76 -10.45
N SER A 75 -13.43 -13.46 -10.64
CA SER A 75 -13.66 -12.47 -9.60
C SER A 75 -14.21 -11.18 -10.22
N PRO A 76 -14.89 -10.33 -9.43
CA PRO A 76 -15.41 -9.07 -9.94
C PRO A 76 -14.31 -8.09 -10.38
N LEU A 77 -13.04 -8.39 -10.09
CA LEU A 77 -11.89 -7.56 -10.43
C LEU A 77 -11.14 -8.01 -11.68
N ASN A 78 -11.47 -9.18 -12.28
CA ASN A 78 -10.72 -9.70 -13.43
C ASN A 78 -10.73 -8.73 -14.62
N ALA A 79 -11.89 -8.20 -14.98
CA ALA A 79 -12.01 -7.27 -16.11
C ALA A 79 -11.26 -5.94 -15.84
N PRO A 80 -11.46 -5.23 -14.70
CA PRO A 80 -10.72 -4.01 -14.43
C PRO A 80 -9.21 -4.23 -14.27
N ILE A 81 -8.75 -5.35 -13.68
CA ILE A 81 -7.33 -5.69 -13.61
C ILE A 81 -6.77 -5.93 -15.01
N GLY A 82 -7.45 -6.77 -15.81
CA GLY A 82 -7.00 -7.07 -17.17
C GLY A 82 -6.90 -5.82 -18.06
N LEU A 83 -7.89 -4.92 -17.99
CA LEU A 83 -7.86 -3.66 -18.74
C LEU A 83 -6.79 -2.70 -18.21
N TYR A 84 -6.55 -2.66 -16.90
CA TYR A 84 -5.48 -1.83 -16.34
C TYR A 84 -4.09 -2.32 -16.78
N ILE A 85 -3.87 -3.63 -16.78
CA ILE A 85 -2.65 -4.26 -17.33
C ILE A 85 -2.50 -3.93 -18.82
N ALA A 86 -3.57 -4.09 -19.60
CA ALA A 86 -3.53 -3.84 -21.03
C ALA A 86 -3.16 -2.38 -21.36
N ILE A 87 -3.77 -1.41 -20.69
CA ILE A 87 -3.47 0.00 -20.92
C ILE A 87 -2.05 0.37 -20.50
N LEU A 88 -1.54 -0.21 -19.41
CA LEU A 88 -0.14 -0.03 -18.97
C LEU A 88 0.84 -0.57 -20.02
N CYS A 89 0.59 -1.76 -20.56
CA CYS A 89 1.42 -2.34 -21.61
C CYS A 89 1.37 -1.48 -22.89
N ILE A 90 0.17 -1.12 -23.37
CA ILE A 90 -0.01 -0.32 -24.58
C ILE A 90 0.67 1.04 -24.45
N SER A 91 0.44 1.73 -23.33
CA SER A 91 1.03 3.03 -23.05
C SER A 91 2.56 2.96 -23.00
N THR A 92 3.10 1.93 -22.35
CA THR A 92 4.55 1.75 -22.20
C THR A 92 5.22 1.37 -23.52
N LEU A 93 4.64 0.44 -24.28
CA LEU A 93 5.14 0.08 -25.61
C LEU A 93 5.17 1.30 -26.54
N ARG A 94 4.07 2.06 -26.55
CA ARG A 94 4.03 3.34 -27.26
C ARG A 94 5.11 4.30 -26.79
N GLY A 95 5.30 4.45 -25.47
CA GLY A 95 6.35 5.28 -24.90
C GLY A 95 7.76 4.86 -25.35
N MET A 96 8.01 3.56 -25.48
CA MET A 96 9.26 3.02 -26.02
C MET A 96 9.45 3.38 -27.49
N VAL A 97 8.41 3.21 -28.33
CA VAL A 97 8.46 3.53 -29.78
C VAL A 97 8.76 5.01 -30.01
N PHE A 98 8.18 5.90 -29.19
CA PHE A 98 8.40 7.34 -29.30
C PHE A 98 9.63 7.85 -28.52
N GLY A 99 10.45 6.97 -27.95
CA GLY A 99 11.66 7.33 -27.23
C GLY A 99 11.45 7.99 -25.86
N ASN A 100 10.22 8.03 -25.33
CA ASN A 100 9.93 8.59 -24.01
C ASN A 100 10.32 7.63 -22.89
N VAL A 101 10.28 6.32 -23.15
CA VAL A 101 10.52 5.24 -22.17
C VAL A 101 11.71 4.41 -22.60
N SER A 102 12.67 4.22 -21.69
CA SER A 102 13.73 3.24 -21.89
C SER A 102 13.14 1.81 -21.89
N PRO A 103 13.37 0.97 -22.91
CA PRO A 103 12.83 -0.38 -22.99
C PRO A 103 13.08 -1.21 -21.73
N TYR A 104 14.30 -1.18 -21.22
CA TYR A 104 14.68 -1.91 -20.00
C TYR A 104 13.88 -1.45 -18.77
N ARG A 105 13.83 -0.12 -18.53
CA ARG A 105 13.12 0.43 -17.35
C ARG A 105 11.62 0.22 -17.46
N GLY A 106 11.02 0.55 -18.60
CA GLY A 106 9.58 0.39 -18.81
C GLY A 106 9.13 -1.04 -18.61
N THR A 107 9.84 -2.02 -19.20
CA THR A 107 9.53 -3.45 -19.00
C THR A 107 9.68 -3.87 -17.55
N PHE A 108 10.75 -3.46 -16.87
CA PHE A 108 10.98 -3.79 -15.46
C PHE A 108 9.82 -3.31 -14.57
N TYR A 109 9.40 -2.05 -14.70
CA TYR A 109 8.32 -1.51 -13.86
C TYR A 109 6.95 -2.09 -14.20
N VAL A 110 6.68 -2.42 -15.47
CA VAL A 110 5.46 -3.14 -15.86
C VAL A 110 5.43 -4.54 -15.24
N LEU A 111 6.54 -5.29 -15.30
CA LEU A 111 6.62 -6.62 -14.68
C LEU A 111 6.44 -6.52 -13.15
N LYS A 112 7.05 -5.52 -12.51
CA LYS A 112 6.89 -5.28 -11.07
C LYS A 112 5.44 -5.03 -10.66
N LEU A 113 4.66 -4.39 -11.51
CA LEU A 113 3.23 -4.20 -11.25
C LEU A 113 2.42 -5.49 -11.46
N PHE A 114 2.85 -6.37 -12.37
CA PHE A 114 2.23 -7.69 -12.54
C PHE A 114 2.38 -8.57 -11.30
N GLU A 115 3.48 -8.45 -10.57
CA GLU A 115 3.74 -9.21 -9.34
C GLU A 115 2.57 -9.08 -8.35
N TYR A 116 2.01 -7.88 -8.19
CA TYR A 116 0.87 -7.63 -7.27
C TYR A 116 -0.41 -8.34 -7.71
N PHE A 117 -0.69 -8.34 -9.01
CA PHE A 117 -1.87 -9.03 -9.54
C PHE A 117 -1.70 -10.55 -9.51
N ILE A 118 -0.48 -11.06 -9.75
CA ILE A 118 -0.19 -12.48 -9.58
C ILE A 118 -0.38 -12.89 -8.12
N LEU A 119 0.13 -12.10 -7.16
CA LEU A 119 -0.10 -12.33 -5.74
C LEU A 119 -1.60 -12.36 -5.40
N TYR A 120 -2.37 -11.41 -5.94
CA TYR A 120 -3.82 -11.40 -5.77
C TYR A 120 -4.47 -12.71 -6.24
N PHE A 121 -4.18 -13.18 -7.45
CA PHE A 121 -4.74 -14.43 -7.98
C PHE A 121 -4.26 -15.66 -7.21
N MET A 122 -3.01 -15.69 -6.80
CA MET A 122 -2.47 -16.77 -5.98
C MET A 122 -3.20 -16.90 -4.64
N VAL A 123 -3.41 -15.80 -3.93
CA VAL A 123 -4.16 -15.77 -2.66
C VAL A 123 -5.63 -16.13 -2.90
N LEU A 124 -6.26 -15.58 -3.94
CA LEU A 124 -7.67 -15.86 -4.29
C LEU A 124 -7.91 -17.34 -4.57
N ASN A 125 -6.98 -17.99 -5.25
CA ASN A 125 -7.09 -19.41 -5.62
C ASN A 125 -6.91 -20.35 -4.42
N HIS A 126 -6.00 -20.01 -3.50
CA HIS A 126 -5.56 -20.95 -2.46
C HIS A 126 -6.14 -20.67 -1.06
N THR A 127 -6.76 -19.53 -0.84
CA THR A 127 -7.42 -19.24 0.45
C THR A 127 -8.82 -19.85 0.43
N THR A 128 -9.00 -20.96 1.12
CA THR A 128 -10.29 -21.69 1.15
C THR A 128 -10.88 -21.85 2.55
N THR A 129 -10.06 -21.67 3.60
CA THR A 129 -10.48 -21.94 4.97
C THR A 129 -10.28 -20.75 5.90
N THR A 130 -11.17 -20.60 6.87
CA THR A 130 -11.03 -19.62 7.96
C THR A 130 -9.72 -19.79 8.75
N ARG A 131 -9.19 -21.03 8.82
CA ARG A 131 -7.93 -21.32 9.50
C ARG A 131 -6.75 -20.65 8.78
N GLN A 132 -6.73 -20.70 7.45
CA GLN A 132 -5.72 -20.01 6.63
C GLN A 132 -5.76 -18.48 6.85
N VAL A 133 -6.95 -17.86 6.82
CA VAL A 133 -7.10 -16.43 7.07
C VAL A 133 -6.56 -16.03 8.45
N LYS A 134 -6.87 -16.81 9.49
CA LYS A 134 -6.33 -16.57 10.85
C LYS A 134 -4.81 -16.73 10.90
N MET A 135 -4.26 -17.69 10.17
CA MET A 135 -2.83 -17.91 10.07
C MET A 135 -2.15 -16.72 9.37
N PHE A 136 -2.67 -16.25 8.25
CA PHE A 136 -2.14 -15.07 7.54
C PHE A 136 -2.22 -13.81 8.41
N LEU A 137 -3.34 -13.59 9.10
CA LEU A 137 -3.45 -12.50 10.08
C LEU A 137 -2.41 -12.61 11.19
N PHE A 138 -2.15 -13.80 11.71
CA PHE A 138 -1.14 -14.00 12.74
C PHE A 138 0.27 -13.59 12.25
N PHE A 139 0.70 -14.05 11.08
CA PHE A 139 2.03 -13.71 10.54
C PHE A 139 2.15 -12.23 10.18
N LEU A 140 1.08 -11.62 9.64
CA LEU A 140 1.04 -10.19 9.41
C LEU A 140 1.20 -9.38 10.71
N LEU A 141 0.47 -9.76 11.77
CA LEU A 141 0.57 -9.09 13.07
C LEU A 141 1.92 -9.35 13.75
N LEU A 142 2.52 -10.51 13.52
CA LEU A 142 3.90 -10.80 13.95
C LEU A 142 4.89 -9.85 13.28
N THR A 143 4.79 -9.66 11.96
CA THR A 143 5.60 -8.67 11.23
C THR A 143 5.41 -7.26 11.81
N CYS A 144 4.17 -6.86 12.07
CA CYS A 144 3.88 -5.56 12.72
C CYS A 144 4.50 -5.45 14.12
N THR A 145 4.49 -6.54 14.89
CA THR A 145 5.10 -6.55 16.22
C THR A 145 6.60 -6.32 16.14
N ILE A 146 7.29 -7.01 15.24
CA ILE A 146 8.75 -6.86 15.03
C ILE A 146 9.07 -5.42 14.60
N VAL A 147 8.32 -4.90 13.62
CA VAL A 147 8.49 -3.52 13.14
C VAL A 147 8.15 -2.50 14.22
N GLY A 148 7.15 -2.75 15.06
CA GLY A 148 6.80 -1.92 16.20
C GLY A 148 7.90 -1.90 17.27
N ILE A 149 8.54 -3.04 17.55
CA ILE A 149 9.70 -3.10 18.46
C ILE A 149 10.83 -2.24 17.88
N TYR A 150 11.20 -2.48 16.62
CA TYR A 150 12.23 -1.70 15.94
C TYR A 150 11.90 -0.19 15.97
N GLY A 151 10.68 0.19 15.55
CA GLY A 151 10.27 1.59 15.52
C GLY A 151 10.34 2.25 16.89
N ASN A 152 9.78 1.63 17.94
CA ASN A 152 9.75 2.19 19.28
C ASN A 152 11.15 2.31 19.90
N THR A 153 12.08 1.40 19.60
CA THR A 153 13.47 1.49 20.10
C THR A 153 14.28 2.58 19.40
N HIS A 154 13.89 3.01 18.18
CA HIS A 154 14.59 4.04 17.43
C HIS A 154 13.97 5.45 17.57
N ILE A 155 12.90 5.61 18.38
CA ILE A 155 12.34 6.93 18.68
C ILE A 155 13.41 7.80 19.37
N GLY A 156 13.64 8.98 18.81
CA GLY A 156 14.66 9.92 19.29
C GLY A 156 16.09 9.66 18.78
N GLN A 157 16.35 8.52 18.15
CA GLN A 157 17.66 8.21 17.54
C GLN A 157 17.72 8.62 16.06
N VAL A 158 16.59 8.58 15.37
CA VAL A 158 16.46 8.96 13.96
C VAL A 158 15.45 10.08 13.80
N ALA A 159 15.62 10.90 12.76
CA ALA A 159 14.72 12.02 12.49
C ALA A 159 13.28 11.57 12.15
N ARG A 160 13.13 10.41 11.50
CA ARG A 160 11.85 9.80 11.12
C ARG A 160 12.01 8.29 11.10
N ILE A 161 11.00 7.58 11.62
CA ILE A 161 11.02 6.11 11.62
C ILE A 161 10.60 5.59 10.25
N SER A 162 11.39 4.67 9.72
CA SER A 162 11.13 3.85 8.53
C SER A 162 11.10 2.37 8.90
N ALA A 163 10.87 1.48 7.93
CA ALA A 163 10.95 0.05 8.17
C ALA A 163 12.40 -0.39 8.45
N PRO A 164 12.59 -1.50 9.19
CA PRO A 164 13.93 -2.06 9.41
C PRO A 164 14.55 -2.46 8.06
N PHE A 165 15.88 -2.43 8.00
CA PHE A 165 16.68 -2.83 6.82
C PHE A 165 16.48 -1.97 5.57
N GLU A 166 15.99 -0.73 5.70
CA GLU A 166 15.98 0.28 4.64
C GLU A 166 17.26 1.10 4.67
N GLY A 167 17.99 1.18 3.56
CA GLY A 167 19.20 2.00 3.43
C GLY A 167 18.87 3.49 3.45
N GLU A 168 18.00 3.93 2.56
CA GLU A 168 17.45 5.29 2.54
C GLU A 168 16.03 5.29 3.10
N GLY A 169 15.83 5.26 4.39
CA GLY A 169 14.54 5.07 5.02
C GLY A 169 13.35 5.80 4.36
N GLU A 170 12.29 5.05 4.08
CA GLU A 170 11.05 5.56 3.47
C GLU A 170 9.89 5.66 4.48
N PRO A 171 9.85 6.66 5.36
CA PRO A 171 8.83 6.76 6.42
C PRO A 171 7.38 6.83 5.89
N ASN A 172 7.16 7.31 4.66
CA ASN A 172 5.82 7.34 4.06
C ASN A 172 5.32 5.93 3.73
N THR A 173 6.23 5.04 3.36
CA THR A 173 5.96 3.62 3.11
C THR A 173 5.53 2.91 4.38
N LEU A 174 6.31 3.03 5.45
CA LEU A 174 5.95 2.46 6.75
C LEU A 174 4.64 3.05 7.29
N GLY A 175 4.46 4.38 7.17
CA GLY A 175 3.24 5.06 7.60
C GLY A 175 1.99 4.55 6.87
N GLY A 176 2.07 4.28 5.56
CA GLY A 176 0.97 3.72 4.78
C GLY A 176 0.66 2.27 5.12
N TYR A 177 1.70 1.46 5.29
CA TYR A 177 1.56 0.09 5.75
C TYR A 177 0.85 0.03 7.11
N LEU A 178 1.35 0.78 8.09
CA LEU A 178 0.76 0.82 9.43
C LEU A 178 -0.66 1.36 9.41
N LEU A 179 -0.95 2.41 8.64
CA LEU A 179 -2.31 2.93 8.45
C LEU A 179 -3.27 1.81 8.00
N PHE A 180 -2.88 1.03 6.99
CA PHE A 180 -3.71 -0.06 6.47
C PHE A 180 -3.90 -1.19 7.49
N ILE A 181 -2.81 -1.66 8.10
CA ILE A 181 -2.89 -2.79 9.04
C ILE A 181 -3.56 -2.40 10.36
N MET A 182 -3.27 -1.21 10.89
CA MET A 182 -3.97 -0.70 12.08
C MET A 182 -5.47 -0.52 11.82
N SER A 183 -5.87 -0.16 10.61
CA SER A 183 -7.28 -0.13 10.22
C SER A 183 -7.88 -1.54 10.23
N ILE A 184 -7.21 -2.55 9.69
CA ILE A 184 -7.65 -3.96 9.78
C ILE A 184 -7.79 -4.38 11.25
N MET A 185 -6.80 -4.07 12.09
CA MET A 185 -6.87 -4.35 13.54
C MET A 185 -8.05 -3.65 14.20
N GLY A 186 -8.32 -2.38 13.88
CA GLY A 186 -9.46 -1.63 14.38
C GLY A 186 -10.80 -2.31 14.09
N GLY A 187 -10.99 -2.78 12.86
CA GLY A 187 -12.17 -3.56 12.49
C GLY A 187 -12.29 -4.87 13.26
N LEU A 188 -11.19 -5.59 13.43
CA LEU A 188 -11.15 -6.82 14.23
C LEU A 188 -11.44 -6.56 15.72
N ILE A 189 -10.92 -5.49 16.30
CA ILE A 189 -11.20 -5.08 17.68
C ILE A 189 -12.71 -4.85 17.91
N LEU A 190 -13.38 -4.29 16.91
CA LEU A 190 -14.81 -4.00 17.02
C LEU A 190 -15.69 -5.27 16.99
N TYR A 191 -15.38 -6.24 16.14
CA TYR A 191 -16.24 -7.41 15.89
C TYR A 191 -15.69 -8.72 16.44
N TYR A 192 -14.36 -8.95 16.46
CA TYR A 192 -13.76 -10.22 16.84
C TYR A 192 -13.37 -10.26 18.33
N LYS A 193 -14.37 -10.49 19.21
CA LYS A 193 -14.22 -10.43 20.68
C LYS A 193 -13.15 -11.39 21.25
N LYS A 194 -12.94 -12.57 20.64
CA LYS A 194 -12.08 -13.64 21.18
C LYS A 194 -10.61 -13.19 21.39
N ARG A 195 -10.08 -12.26 20.61
CA ARG A 195 -8.70 -11.77 20.70
C ARG A 195 -8.61 -10.25 20.87
N ARG A 196 -9.74 -9.64 21.24
CA ARG A 196 -9.91 -8.18 21.31
C ARG A 196 -8.83 -7.48 22.12
N ASN A 197 -8.54 -7.99 23.33
CA ASN A 197 -7.58 -7.33 24.24
C ASN A 197 -6.16 -7.37 23.70
N ILE A 198 -5.73 -8.50 23.12
CA ILE A 198 -4.41 -8.64 22.51
C ILE A 198 -4.27 -7.71 21.30
N LEU A 199 -5.29 -7.66 20.43
CA LEU A 199 -5.32 -6.76 19.28
C LEU A 199 -5.30 -5.29 19.71
N PHE A 200 -6.01 -4.95 20.79
CA PHE A 200 -6.04 -3.59 21.33
C PHE A 200 -4.68 -3.18 21.92
N LEU A 201 -4.03 -4.07 22.68
CA LEU A 201 -2.69 -3.80 23.22
C LEU A 201 -1.66 -3.64 22.09
N LEU A 202 -1.70 -4.51 21.05
CA LEU A 202 -0.82 -4.37 19.90
C LEU A 202 -1.11 -3.08 19.12
N PHE A 203 -2.38 -2.70 18.96
CA PHE A 203 -2.77 -1.45 18.33
C PHE A 203 -2.17 -0.24 19.08
N LEU A 204 -2.30 -0.19 20.41
CA LEU A 204 -1.69 0.87 21.24
C LEU A 204 -0.17 0.88 21.12
N PHE A 205 0.46 -0.30 21.11
CA PHE A 205 1.91 -0.45 20.97
C PHE A 205 2.45 0.10 19.65
N LEU A 206 1.65 0.05 18.57
CA LEU A 206 2.03 0.56 17.24
C LEU A 206 1.81 2.07 17.07
N ILE A 207 1.00 2.71 17.93
CA ILE A 207 0.71 4.15 17.81
C ILE A 207 1.98 5.01 17.81
N PRO A 208 2.94 4.86 18.75
CA PRO A 208 4.15 5.68 18.73
C PRO A 208 4.95 5.48 17.44
N THR A 209 5.18 4.24 16.99
CA THR A 209 5.85 3.95 15.73
C THR A 209 5.16 4.68 14.57
N PHE A 210 3.81 4.61 14.45
CA PHE A 210 3.06 5.30 13.42
C PHE A 210 3.23 6.82 13.48
N LEU A 211 3.12 7.42 14.67
CA LEU A 211 3.28 8.86 14.87
C LEU A 211 4.69 9.33 14.52
N PHE A 212 5.72 8.59 14.90
CA PHE A 212 7.11 8.97 14.64
C PHE A 212 7.60 8.64 13.22
N THR A 213 6.76 8.02 12.36
CA THR A 213 7.02 8.07 10.91
C THR A 213 6.99 9.50 10.39
N LEU A 214 6.30 10.41 11.05
CA LEU A 214 6.09 11.81 10.66
C LEU A 214 5.63 11.93 9.20
N SER A 215 4.79 10.98 8.76
CA SER A 215 4.25 10.92 7.40
C SER A 215 2.96 11.72 7.28
N ARG A 216 3.04 12.93 6.72
CA ARG A 216 1.87 13.81 6.50
C ARG A 216 0.78 13.14 5.67
N SER A 217 1.16 12.39 4.64
CA SER A 217 0.22 11.67 3.77
C SER A 217 -0.51 10.57 4.52
N SER A 218 0.17 9.85 5.44
CA SER A 218 -0.46 8.82 6.27
C SER A 218 -1.38 9.41 7.32
N TYR A 219 -1.03 10.55 7.91
CA TYR A 219 -1.92 11.28 8.83
C TYR A 219 -3.17 11.78 8.10
N LEU A 220 -3.01 12.32 6.88
CA LEU A 220 -4.14 12.71 6.04
C LEU A 220 -5.06 11.52 5.75
N GLY A 221 -4.49 10.34 5.48
CA GLY A 221 -5.26 9.12 5.24
C GLY A 221 -5.96 8.55 6.48
N MET A 222 -5.42 8.80 7.69
CA MET A 222 -6.03 8.32 8.94
C MET A 222 -7.41 8.94 9.19
N ILE A 223 -7.60 10.22 8.86
CA ILE A 223 -8.86 10.93 9.11
C ILE A 223 -10.03 10.26 8.37
N PRO A 224 -10.00 10.08 7.03
CA PRO A 224 -11.08 9.39 6.32
C PRO A 224 -11.22 7.91 6.72
N ALA A 225 -10.14 7.22 7.09
CA ALA A 225 -10.24 5.87 7.62
C ALA A 225 -11.10 5.83 8.91
N LEU A 226 -10.87 6.75 9.83
CA LEU A 226 -11.69 6.90 11.05
C LEU A 226 -13.14 7.26 10.75
N ILE A 227 -13.38 8.14 9.77
CA ILE A 227 -14.74 8.49 9.32
C ILE A 227 -15.48 7.25 8.80
N ILE A 228 -14.81 6.39 8.03
CA ILE A 228 -15.41 5.12 7.55
C ILE A 228 -15.81 4.21 8.71
N PHE A 229 -14.99 4.11 9.77
CA PHE A 229 -15.38 3.38 10.98
C PHE A 229 -16.64 3.94 11.62
N ALA A 230 -16.74 5.27 11.75
CA ALA A 230 -17.92 5.93 12.31
C ALA A 230 -19.17 5.69 11.47
N LEU A 231 -19.07 5.84 10.15
CA LEU A 231 -20.21 5.73 9.23
C LEU A 231 -20.71 4.30 9.09
N LEU A 232 -19.81 3.33 8.88
CA LEU A 232 -20.22 1.94 8.59
C LEU A 232 -20.56 1.14 9.83
N SER A 233 -19.91 1.36 10.97
CA SER A 233 -20.19 0.60 12.20
C SER A 233 -21.60 0.86 12.77
N ARG A 234 -22.20 2.03 12.47
CA ARG A 234 -23.49 2.48 12.98
C ARG A 234 -23.64 2.38 14.52
N ASN A 235 -22.50 2.32 15.23
CA ASN A 235 -22.47 2.15 16.69
C ASN A 235 -22.04 3.46 17.35
N ARG A 236 -22.88 4.06 18.21
CA ARG A 236 -22.62 5.30 18.90
C ARG A 236 -21.30 5.30 19.71
N LYS A 237 -20.93 4.13 20.30
CA LYS A 237 -19.67 4.00 21.04
C LYS A 237 -18.44 4.10 20.10
N VAL A 238 -18.57 3.59 18.87
CA VAL A 238 -17.51 3.71 17.84
C VAL A 238 -17.39 5.15 17.38
N VAL A 239 -18.52 5.82 17.12
CA VAL A 239 -18.52 7.25 16.76
C VAL A 239 -17.83 8.08 17.85
N LEU A 240 -18.19 7.86 19.12
CA LEU A 240 -17.55 8.53 20.26
C LEU A 240 -16.05 8.23 20.32
N GLY A 241 -15.65 6.96 20.15
CA GLY A 241 -14.24 6.57 20.12
C GLY A 241 -13.47 7.24 18.99
N VAL A 242 -14.05 7.34 17.81
CA VAL A 242 -13.47 8.07 16.66
C VAL A 242 -13.31 9.55 16.98
N LEU A 243 -14.32 10.18 17.59
CA LEU A 243 -14.23 11.58 18.00
C LEU A 243 -13.12 11.80 19.04
N VAL A 244 -13.00 10.91 20.04
CA VAL A 244 -11.92 10.96 21.02
C VAL A 244 -10.55 10.85 20.36
N VAL A 245 -10.36 9.91 19.42
CA VAL A 245 -9.08 9.75 18.68
C VAL A 245 -8.78 11.00 17.85
N LEU A 246 -9.76 11.57 17.17
CA LEU A 246 -9.58 12.80 16.37
C LEU A 246 -9.23 13.99 17.29
N CYS A 247 -9.94 14.17 18.41
CA CYS A 247 -9.62 15.20 19.39
C CYS A 247 -8.20 15.02 19.98
N THR A 248 -7.84 13.78 20.33
CA THR A 248 -6.50 13.47 20.82
C THR A 248 -5.44 13.81 19.78
N PHE A 249 -5.68 13.49 18.52
CA PHE A 249 -4.77 13.85 17.41
C PHE A 249 -4.62 15.38 17.28
N VAL A 250 -5.74 16.13 17.32
CA VAL A 250 -5.70 17.60 17.30
C VAL A 250 -4.89 18.17 18.48
N VAL A 251 -5.09 17.62 19.69
CA VAL A 251 -4.31 18.01 20.88
C VAL A 251 -2.83 17.68 20.71
N LEU A 252 -2.49 16.50 20.18
CA LEU A 252 -1.09 16.13 19.90
C LEU A 252 -0.43 17.05 18.88
N VAL A 253 -1.19 17.51 17.88
CA VAL A 253 -0.69 18.48 16.89
C VAL A 253 -0.57 19.88 17.49
N GLY A 254 -1.47 20.28 18.39
CA GLY A 254 -1.48 21.62 19.00
C GLY A 254 -0.59 21.76 20.25
N ALA A 255 -0.52 20.74 21.10
CA ALA A 255 0.14 20.78 22.41
C ALA A 255 1.09 19.58 22.68
N GLY A 256 1.31 18.72 21.69
CA GLY A 256 2.17 17.52 21.81
C GLY A 256 3.66 17.82 21.58
N PRO A 257 4.48 16.79 21.37
CA PRO A 257 5.92 16.95 21.12
C PRO A 257 6.21 17.92 19.98
N PRO A 258 7.19 18.84 20.15
CA PRO A 258 7.52 19.87 19.14
C PRO A 258 7.79 19.31 17.75
N ILE A 259 8.39 18.12 17.66
CA ILE A 259 8.69 17.46 16.39
C ILE A 259 7.43 17.12 15.56
N ILE A 260 6.34 16.73 16.24
CA ILE A 260 5.05 16.45 15.57
C ILE A 260 4.38 17.76 15.14
N GLN A 261 4.39 18.77 16.04
CA GLN A 261 3.85 20.09 15.73
C GLN A 261 4.54 20.71 14.52
N GLN A 262 5.87 20.81 14.55
CA GLN A 262 6.67 21.35 13.43
C GLN A 262 6.43 20.58 12.13
N ARG A 263 6.26 19.26 12.19
CA ARG A 263 6.03 18.45 11.02
C ARG A 263 4.68 18.69 10.37
N VAL A 264 3.63 18.82 11.16
CA VAL A 264 2.25 19.03 10.66
C VAL A 264 2.02 20.52 10.36
N LEU A 265 2.29 21.40 11.30
CA LEU A 265 2.02 22.84 11.15
C LEU A 265 3.04 23.55 10.27
N GLY A 266 4.30 23.13 10.29
CA GLY A 266 5.37 23.69 9.45
C GLY A 266 5.17 23.49 7.93
N ALA A 267 4.13 22.75 7.50
CA ALA A 267 3.70 22.76 6.11
C ALA A 267 3.04 24.09 5.71
N PHE A 268 2.43 24.77 6.69
CA PHE A 268 1.61 25.96 6.52
C PHE A 268 2.17 27.21 7.23
N GLN A 269 3.11 27.04 8.16
CA GLN A 269 3.74 28.15 8.88
C GLN A 269 5.08 28.49 8.28
N PRO A 270 5.35 29.78 8.02
CA PRO A 270 6.65 30.26 7.58
C PRO A 270 7.61 30.31 8.78
N GLU A 271 8.31 29.22 9.10
CA GLU A 271 9.47 29.33 10.00
C GLU A 271 10.63 29.99 9.26
N ALA A 272 11.34 30.87 9.97
CA ALA A 272 12.39 31.75 9.45
C ALA A 272 13.61 31.04 8.81
N GLN A 273 13.67 29.70 8.84
CA GLN A 273 14.76 28.90 8.29
C GLN A 273 14.39 28.06 7.06
N GLN A 274 13.10 27.87 6.75
CA GLN A 274 12.69 27.15 5.55
C GLN A 274 12.46 28.14 4.40
N ARG A 275 13.22 28.01 3.32
CA ARG A 275 12.99 28.76 2.08
C ARG A 275 11.63 28.39 1.51
N LEU A 276 10.61 29.16 1.84
CA LEU A 276 9.28 29.00 1.27
C LEU A 276 9.33 29.22 -0.23
N LYS A 277 8.75 28.30 -0.99
CA LYS A 277 8.49 28.53 -2.41
C LYS A 277 7.08 29.05 -2.59
N GLN A 278 6.96 30.16 -3.30
CA GLN A 278 5.65 30.69 -3.66
C GLN A 278 5.07 29.85 -4.79
N VAL A 279 3.88 29.32 -4.58
CA VAL A 279 3.12 28.58 -5.59
C VAL A 279 1.75 29.22 -5.69
N GLY A 280 1.58 30.09 -6.69
CA GLY A 280 0.38 30.95 -6.79
C GLY A 280 0.27 31.89 -5.58
N PRO A 281 -0.92 32.05 -5.00
CA PRO A 281 -1.17 32.92 -3.85
C PRO A 281 -0.69 32.32 -2.51
N VAL A 282 -0.24 31.06 -2.48
CA VAL A 282 0.08 30.33 -1.25
C VAL A 282 1.58 30.11 -1.12
N LYS A 283 2.12 30.37 0.09
CA LYS A 283 3.50 30.04 0.45
C LYS A 283 3.52 28.67 1.09
N LEU A 284 4.25 27.73 0.51
CA LEU A 284 4.34 26.33 0.95
C LEU A 284 5.78 25.97 1.36
N GLY A 285 5.91 25.06 2.32
CA GLY A 285 7.19 24.45 2.65
C GLY A 285 7.78 23.67 1.46
N PRO A 286 9.11 23.36 1.47
CA PRO A 286 9.81 22.80 0.31
C PRO A 286 9.17 21.53 -0.27
N SER A 287 8.74 20.58 0.58
CA SER A 287 8.18 19.31 0.14
C SER A 287 6.77 19.43 -0.48
N PRO A 288 5.79 20.12 0.13
CA PRO A 288 4.52 20.38 -0.53
C PRO A 288 4.65 21.21 -1.81
N ALA A 289 5.51 22.25 -1.80
CA ALA A 289 5.75 23.09 -2.96
C ALA A 289 6.32 22.29 -4.15
N ALA A 290 7.31 21.42 -3.90
CA ALA A 290 7.89 20.56 -4.93
C ALA A 290 6.83 19.65 -5.60
N ARG A 291 5.87 19.12 -4.82
CA ARG A 291 4.76 18.32 -5.36
C ARG A 291 3.85 19.14 -6.25
N VAL A 292 3.38 20.31 -5.78
CA VAL A 292 2.49 21.16 -6.56
C VAL A 292 3.15 21.62 -7.86
N ILE A 293 4.43 22.00 -7.82
CA ILE A 293 5.19 22.38 -9.02
C ILE A 293 5.30 21.19 -9.99
N SER A 294 5.58 20.00 -9.49
CA SER A 294 5.63 18.78 -10.31
C SER A 294 4.28 18.46 -10.95
N TRP A 295 3.18 18.61 -10.20
CA TRP A 295 1.82 18.42 -10.73
C TRP A 295 1.47 19.47 -11.79
N GLN A 296 1.81 20.74 -11.56
CA GLN A 296 1.62 21.81 -12.56
C GLN A 296 2.35 21.47 -13.87
N LYS A 297 3.59 20.94 -13.79
CA LYS A 297 4.32 20.50 -14.98
C LYS A 297 3.57 19.42 -15.75
N VAL A 298 2.99 18.44 -15.05
CA VAL A 298 2.20 17.40 -15.72
C VAL A 298 0.99 17.99 -16.42
N PHE A 299 0.21 18.84 -15.75
CA PHE A 299 -1.00 19.41 -16.33
C PHE A 299 -0.72 20.40 -17.48
N THR A 300 0.41 21.14 -17.43
CA THR A 300 0.74 22.15 -18.45
C THR A 300 1.55 21.60 -19.62
N TYR A 301 2.34 20.54 -19.42
CA TYR A 301 3.25 20.02 -20.47
C TYR A 301 2.98 18.56 -20.85
N ASP A 302 2.95 17.66 -19.88
CA ASP A 302 2.96 16.22 -20.18
C ASP A 302 1.57 15.76 -20.66
N PHE A 303 0.51 16.14 -19.95
CA PHE A 303 -0.86 15.76 -20.26
C PHE A 303 -1.35 16.34 -21.60
N PRO A 304 -1.19 17.65 -21.94
CA PRO A 304 -1.65 18.17 -23.24
C PRO A 304 -0.95 17.52 -24.43
N ARG A 305 0.29 17.06 -24.26
CA ARG A 305 1.04 16.39 -25.34
C ARG A 305 0.56 14.95 -25.58
N ARG A 306 0.09 14.26 -24.54
CA ARG A 306 -0.28 12.85 -24.57
C ARG A 306 -1.52 12.56 -23.72
N PRO A 307 -2.69 13.16 -24.02
CA PRO A 307 -3.85 13.15 -23.12
C PRO A 307 -4.47 11.76 -22.93
N PHE A 308 -4.47 10.91 -23.97
CA PHE A 308 -5.20 9.65 -23.94
C PHE A 308 -4.41 8.48 -23.33
N LEU A 309 -3.15 8.31 -23.75
CA LEU A 309 -2.32 7.16 -23.38
C LEU A 309 -1.08 7.53 -22.55
N GLY A 310 -0.91 8.80 -22.19
CA GLY A 310 0.22 9.27 -21.41
C GLY A 310 1.59 9.06 -22.08
N LEU A 311 2.63 9.10 -21.27
CA LEU A 311 4.03 8.98 -21.71
C LEU A 311 4.56 7.52 -21.66
N GLY A 312 3.83 6.60 -21.06
CA GLY A 312 4.28 5.26 -20.68
C GLY A 312 4.94 5.21 -19.31
N MET A 313 5.03 4.00 -18.72
CA MET A 313 5.69 3.82 -17.41
C MET A 313 7.12 4.34 -17.46
N THR A 314 7.48 5.16 -16.47
CA THR A 314 8.79 5.85 -16.40
C THR A 314 9.09 6.85 -17.52
N GLY A 315 8.12 7.18 -18.36
CA GLY A 315 8.31 8.14 -19.46
C GLY A 315 8.35 9.60 -19.03
N GLY A 316 7.95 9.90 -17.81
CA GLY A 316 7.99 11.22 -17.21
C GLY A 316 8.87 11.30 -15.97
N ALA A 317 8.88 12.47 -15.31
CA ALA A 317 9.52 12.61 -14.01
C ALA A 317 8.74 11.84 -12.94
N PHE A 318 9.46 11.31 -11.94
CA PHE A 318 8.81 10.67 -10.81
C PHE A 318 8.04 11.69 -9.95
N LEU A 319 6.82 11.35 -9.57
CA LEU A 319 5.90 12.22 -8.87
C LEU A 319 5.42 11.56 -7.58
N ASP A 320 5.27 12.34 -6.53
CA ASP A 320 4.67 11.91 -5.27
C ASP A 320 3.15 12.11 -5.31
N SER A 321 2.46 11.42 -6.21
CA SER A 321 1.00 11.30 -6.23
C SER A 321 0.60 10.19 -7.18
N GLN A 322 -0.09 9.19 -6.67
CA GLN A 322 -0.57 8.06 -7.47
C GLN A 322 -1.47 8.48 -8.64
N TYR A 323 -2.35 9.46 -8.41
CA TYR A 323 -3.33 9.90 -9.42
C TYR A 323 -2.67 10.68 -10.55
N VAL A 324 -1.78 11.62 -10.19
CA VAL A 324 -1.06 12.43 -11.17
C VAL A 324 -0.05 11.58 -11.94
N LEU A 325 0.59 10.62 -11.26
CA LEU A 325 1.49 9.66 -11.91
C LEU A 325 0.72 8.76 -12.90
N ALA A 326 -0.43 8.22 -12.49
CA ALA A 326 -1.28 7.42 -13.39
C ALA A 326 -1.72 8.24 -14.63
N LEU A 327 -2.09 9.51 -14.43
CA LEU A 327 -2.43 10.42 -15.53
C LEU A 327 -1.23 10.67 -16.46
N GLN A 328 -0.04 10.90 -15.92
CA GLN A 328 1.18 11.12 -16.69
C GLN A 328 1.60 9.89 -17.50
N GLU A 329 1.57 8.71 -16.87
CA GLU A 329 2.06 7.47 -17.49
C GLU A 329 1.06 6.83 -18.44
N THR A 330 -0.25 6.87 -18.12
CA THR A 330 -1.30 6.14 -18.88
C THR A 330 -2.39 7.02 -19.45
N GLY A 331 -2.30 8.34 -19.27
CA GLY A 331 -3.27 9.30 -19.74
C GLY A 331 -4.64 9.18 -19.06
N ILE A 332 -5.63 9.88 -19.62
CA ILE A 332 -6.99 9.90 -19.06
C ILE A 332 -7.66 8.52 -19.10
N ILE A 333 -7.35 7.69 -20.14
CA ILE A 333 -7.92 6.36 -20.26
C ILE A 333 -7.42 5.46 -19.13
N GLY A 334 -6.12 5.46 -18.87
CA GLY A 334 -5.55 4.64 -17.79
C GLY A 334 -5.98 5.11 -16.41
N LEU A 335 -6.06 6.44 -16.19
CA LEU A 335 -6.61 6.98 -14.94
C LEU A 335 -8.08 6.57 -14.74
N ALA A 336 -8.91 6.64 -15.78
CA ALA A 336 -10.31 6.22 -15.71
C ALA A 336 -10.45 4.72 -15.38
N ILE A 337 -9.63 3.86 -15.99
CA ILE A 337 -9.60 2.42 -15.70
C ILE A 337 -9.11 2.18 -14.26
N PHE A 338 -8.09 2.89 -13.80
CA PHE A 338 -7.62 2.82 -12.41
C PHE A 338 -8.71 3.21 -11.41
N LEU A 339 -9.43 4.32 -11.65
CA LEU A 339 -10.54 4.75 -10.80
C LEU A 339 -11.71 3.75 -10.84
N TRP A 340 -11.98 3.14 -12.00
CA TRP A 340 -12.98 2.07 -12.10
C TRP A 340 -12.57 0.82 -11.29
N LEU A 341 -11.29 0.43 -11.33
CA LEU A 341 -10.75 -0.65 -10.48
C LEU A 341 -10.96 -0.33 -9.00
N ILE A 342 -10.62 0.88 -8.54
CA ILE A 342 -10.86 1.35 -7.17
C ILE A 342 -12.35 1.25 -6.81
N LEU A 343 -13.24 1.73 -7.67
CA LEU A 343 -14.69 1.68 -7.43
C LEU A 343 -15.22 0.24 -7.35
N ARG A 344 -14.67 -0.67 -8.17
CA ARG A 344 -15.04 -2.11 -8.13
C ARG A 344 -14.58 -2.77 -6.84
N ILE A 345 -13.36 -2.48 -6.39
CA ILE A 345 -12.83 -2.96 -5.10
C ILE A 345 -13.74 -2.47 -3.97
N TRP A 346 -14.05 -1.16 -3.94
CA TRP A 346 -14.92 -0.57 -2.92
C TRP A 346 -16.30 -1.23 -2.87
N LYS A 347 -16.99 -1.30 -4.01
CA LYS A 347 -18.33 -1.90 -4.09
C LYS A 347 -18.33 -3.36 -3.66
N SER A 348 -17.34 -4.13 -4.07
CA SER A 348 -17.24 -5.55 -3.70
C SER A 348 -16.95 -5.73 -2.22
N ALA A 349 -16.02 -4.97 -1.64
CA ALA A 349 -15.71 -5.03 -0.21
C ALA A 349 -16.87 -4.56 0.66
N LEU A 350 -17.59 -3.52 0.23
CA LEU A 350 -18.80 -3.05 0.92
C LEU A 350 -19.91 -4.09 0.90
N ASN A 351 -20.10 -4.79 -0.23
CA ASN A 351 -21.03 -5.88 -0.31
C ASN A 351 -20.67 -7.02 0.67
N VAL A 352 -19.42 -7.42 0.74
CA VAL A 352 -18.92 -8.41 1.71
C VAL A 352 -19.20 -7.96 3.14
N TYR A 353 -18.89 -6.71 3.48
CA TYR A 353 -19.20 -6.18 4.82
C TYR A 353 -20.68 -6.27 5.19
N ASN A 354 -21.58 -6.00 4.22
CA ASN A 354 -23.01 -6.01 4.44
C ASN A 354 -23.61 -7.45 4.51
N THR A 355 -23.01 -8.41 3.83
CA THR A 355 -23.55 -9.78 3.69
C THR A 355 -22.97 -10.78 4.68
N VAL A 356 -21.69 -10.55 5.10
CA VAL A 356 -21.00 -11.49 6.00
C VAL A 356 -21.47 -11.33 7.45
N GLU A 357 -21.87 -12.44 8.06
CA GLU A 357 -22.30 -12.48 9.46
C GLU A 357 -21.19 -12.86 10.45
N THR A 358 -20.20 -13.61 9.99
CA THR A 358 -19.08 -14.08 10.85
C THR A 358 -18.29 -12.90 11.42
N PRO A 359 -18.18 -12.78 12.77
CA PRO A 359 -17.53 -11.61 13.39
C PRO A 359 -16.09 -11.35 12.93
N LEU A 360 -15.31 -12.41 12.66
CA LEU A 360 -13.96 -12.28 12.14
C LEU A 360 -13.96 -11.59 10.77
N PHE A 361 -14.78 -12.07 9.85
CA PHE A 361 -14.82 -11.57 8.49
C PHE A 361 -15.50 -10.21 8.39
N LYS A 362 -16.50 -9.95 9.22
CA LYS A 362 -17.13 -8.63 9.31
C LYS A 362 -16.15 -7.57 9.81
N GLY A 363 -15.37 -7.92 10.84
CA GLY A 363 -14.30 -7.04 11.34
C GLY A 363 -13.21 -6.82 10.30
N LEU A 364 -12.79 -7.88 9.60
CA LEU A 364 -11.78 -7.78 8.54
C LEU A 364 -12.26 -6.91 7.38
N ALA A 365 -13.52 -7.08 6.93
CA ALA A 365 -14.09 -6.28 5.85
C ALA A 365 -14.23 -4.80 6.22
N LEU A 366 -14.68 -4.48 7.44
CA LEU A 366 -14.75 -3.10 7.91
C LEU A 366 -13.35 -2.45 7.99
N GLY A 367 -12.40 -3.15 8.61
CA GLY A 367 -11.02 -2.67 8.74
C GLY A 367 -10.35 -2.47 7.38
N TYR A 368 -10.57 -3.41 6.45
CA TYR A 368 -10.12 -3.30 5.06
C TYR A 368 -10.71 -2.06 4.37
N LEU A 369 -12.02 -1.84 4.44
CA LEU A 369 -12.68 -0.66 3.85
C LEU A 369 -12.13 0.65 4.40
N ALA A 370 -11.96 0.73 5.71
CA ALA A 370 -11.40 1.91 6.36
C ALA A 370 -9.95 2.14 5.93
N GLY A 371 -9.11 1.10 5.97
CA GLY A 371 -7.72 1.18 5.54
C GLY A 371 -7.58 1.50 4.05
N PHE A 372 -8.44 0.93 3.20
CA PHE A 372 -8.46 1.22 1.77
C PHE A 372 -8.76 2.70 1.49
N VAL A 373 -9.78 3.27 2.13
CA VAL A 373 -10.07 4.71 1.99
C VAL A 373 -8.91 5.53 2.54
N GLY A 374 -8.31 5.14 3.65
CA GLY A 374 -7.10 5.76 4.17
C GLY A 374 -5.95 5.78 3.15
N LEU A 375 -5.69 4.66 2.48
CA LEU A 375 -4.68 4.57 1.42
C LEU A 375 -5.02 5.42 0.19
N LEU A 376 -6.30 5.55 -0.19
CA LEU A 376 -6.72 6.43 -1.28
C LEU A 376 -6.39 7.90 -0.98
N PHE A 377 -6.58 8.35 0.26
CA PHE A 377 -6.21 9.70 0.66
C PHE A 377 -4.70 9.88 0.82
N GLN A 378 -3.99 8.87 1.32
CA GLN A 378 -2.53 8.87 1.33
C GLN A 378 -1.96 8.98 -0.10
N ALA A 379 -2.60 8.34 -1.06
CA ALA A 379 -2.22 8.31 -2.48
C ALA A 379 -2.27 9.70 -3.16
N ILE A 380 -2.88 10.71 -2.55
CA ILE A 380 -2.80 12.10 -3.01
C ILE A 380 -1.36 12.62 -2.93
N GLY A 381 -0.63 12.25 -1.88
CA GLY A 381 0.74 12.73 -1.64
C GLY A 381 1.83 11.66 -1.67
N THR A 382 1.53 10.44 -2.13
CA THR A 382 2.46 9.31 -2.19
C THR A 382 2.00 8.33 -3.28
N ASN A 383 2.90 7.56 -3.85
CA ASN A 383 2.58 6.53 -4.86
C ASN A 383 2.16 5.20 -4.21
N THR A 384 1.11 5.25 -3.42
CA THR A 384 0.69 4.19 -2.48
C THR A 384 0.51 2.82 -3.14
N PHE A 385 -0.06 2.75 -4.36
CA PHE A 385 -0.42 1.50 -5.03
C PHE A 385 0.67 0.92 -5.93
N ILE A 386 1.84 1.58 -6.02
CA ILE A 386 3.03 1.04 -6.69
C ILE A 386 4.18 0.79 -5.72
N ILE A 387 4.08 1.27 -4.47
CA ILE A 387 5.05 0.96 -3.42
C ILE A 387 4.79 -0.46 -2.94
N ILE A 388 5.77 -1.35 -3.16
CA ILE A 388 5.66 -2.79 -2.91
C ILE A 388 5.13 -3.08 -1.50
N ARG A 389 5.76 -2.54 -0.47
CA ARG A 389 5.44 -2.76 0.95
C ARG A 389 4.02 -2.33 1.36
N ILE A 390 3.33 -1.54 0.54
CA ILE A 390 1.91 -1.18 0.73
C ILE A 390 1.03 -1.97 -0.24
N ALA A 391 1.46 -2.10 -1.49
CA ALA A 391 0.69 -2.75 -2.54
C ALA A 391 0.51 -4.26 -2.30
N GLU A 392 1.56 -4.97 -1.85
CA GLU A 392 1.48 -6.40 -1.55
C GLU A 392 0.46 -6.74 -0.46
N PRO A 393 0.50 -6.17 0.77
CA PRO A 393 -0.53 -6.45 1.76
C PRO A 393 -1.91 -5.99 1.31
N PHE A 394 -2.00 -4.88 0.56
CA PHE A 394 -3.27 -4.41 0.00
C PHE A 394 -3.87 -5.46 -0.95
N TRP A 395 -3.13 -5.95 -1.95
CA TRP A 395 -3.62 -6.95 -2.90
C TRP A 395 -3.84 -8.32 -2.27
N PHE A 396 -3.01 -8.69 -1.28
CA PHE A 396 -3.20 -9.90 -0.48
C PHE A 396 -4.56 -9.90 0.24
N PHE A 397 -4.89 -8.81 0.95
CA PHE A 397 -6.17 -8.71 1.65
C PHE A 397 -7.34 -8.45 0.70
N THR A 398 -7.13 -7.75 -0.41
CA THR A 398 -8.13 -7.64 -1.49
C THR A 398 -8.57 -9.02 -1.96
N ALA A 399 -7.63 -9.94 -2.19
CA ALA A 399 -7.96 -11.32 -2.58
C ALA A 399 -8.77 -12.06 -1.50
N ILE A 400 -8.39 -11.93 -0.23
CA ILE A 400 -9.14 -12.53 0.88
C ILE A 400 -10.56 -11.98 0.93
N ILE A 401 -10.75 -10.67 0.80
CA ILE A 401 -12.09 -10.04 0.79
C ILE A 401 -12.92 -10.49 -0.41
N MET A 402 -12.33 -10.57 -1.61
CA MET A 402 -13.05 -11.05 -2.79
C MET A 402 -13.47 -12.51 -2.65
N LYS A 403 -12.66 -13.33 -1.98
CA LYS A 403 -12.97 -14.74 -1.71
C LYS A 403 -14.13 -14.93 -0.75
N MET A 404 -14.37 -13.99 0.16
CA MET A 404 -15.50 -14.05 1.11
C MET A 404 -16.85 -13.77 0.45
N LYS A 405 -16.86 -13.30 -0.79
CA LYS A 405 -18.09 -13.06 -1.56
C LYS A 405 -18.69 -14.36 -2.12
N ASP A 406 -17.82 -15.35 -2.40
CA ASP A 406 -18.18 -16.69 -2.89
C ASP A 406 -18.49 -17.65 -1.73
#